data_1b06d1184daf3062933e1f829d327600
#
_entry.id   1b06d1184daf3062933e1f829d327600
#
_cell.length_a   1.000
_cell.length_b   1.000
_cell.length_c   1.000
_cell.angle_alpha   90.00
_cell.angle_beta   90.00
_cell.angle_gamma   90.00
#
_symmetry.space_group_name_H-M   'P 1'
#
loop_
_entity.id
_entity.type
_entity.pdbx_description
1 polymer ?
#
loop_
_entity_poly.entity_id
_entity_poly.type
_entity_poly.pdbx_seq_one_letter_code
_entity_poly.pdbx_strand_id
1 'polypeptide(L)'
;MFELFNPRRAHRALLSSTGPNRWDWILLPLVLAALAALAFGSMQMSRPFVVGDATPISLDPLYLPYYLLRTILRMFTALACSLLFSFAFAAIAVKYQAAEKIMVPMLDVLQSVPILGFQAIAIVPFIALFPGNLLGVECAAIFAIFTSQAWNMAFSLYQSMRTVPPELSEAARIFRLSGWQRFWRLELPFAMPSLLWNMMMSMSGGWFFLVAAEAISVAGQDIKLPGIGAYIAMAIEAEDGRAIAWAIGAMLIGIMLYDQLFFRPLLAWADKFRFEESQGETAQGSWLLDWGRRSRWIRGLTDRIWKTLNRTLSWFSVQREVSAPTARSDAWSKSVARVWDGLVVIGSLTAAYQLVLFVHSDVGWAEAAHVVGLGLITLGRVMLLIALASLVWVPIAVWIGLRPQYSQRVQAVAQFLAAFPVNLMFPVVVFVLVAFKLNANIWLSPLMVFGTQWYILFNVVAGASTIPNDLRLAADNLGLKGWLKWKRVYLPAIFPAYVTGAITASGGSWNASIVAEYVTWGKTTLIADGLGSYIKQMTDAGDFHRIALGIGVMCIFVMLLNRFFWRKLYSLAEDRSR
;
A
#
# COMPACT_ATOMS: atom_id res chain seq x y z
N MET A 1 26.57 32.67 -12.55
CA MET A 1 25.93 31.84 -13.57
C MET A 1 26.78 31.65 -14.83
N PHE A 2 27.93 32.31 -15.01
CA PHE A 2 28.79 32.22 -16.19
C PHE A 2 30.07 31.36 -16.07
N GLU A 3 30.32 30.75 -14.90
CA GLU A 3 31.49 29.85 -14.72
C GLU A 3 31.25 28.37 -15.06
N LEU A 4 30.04 27.97 -15.43
CA LEU A 4 29.67 26.56 -15.73
C LEU A 4 29.96 26.13 -17.18
N PHE A 5 30.37 27.04 -18.06
CA PHE A 5 30.71 26.78 -19.46
C PHE A 5 32.16 27.04 -19.78
N ASN A 6 33.10 26.36 -19.09
CA ASN A 6 34.47 26.33 -19.57
C ASN A 6 34.69 25.03 -20.39
N PRO A 7 34.67 25.11 -21.74
CA PRO A 7 34.76 23.94 -22.63
C PRO A 7 36.07 23.16 -22.46
N ARG A 8 37.13 23.82 -21.96
CA ARG A 8 38.43 23.16 -21.69
C ARG A 8 38.40 22.27 -20.43
N ARG A 9 37.57 22.57 -19.42
CA ARG A 9 37.35 21.67 -18.27
C ARG A 9 36.46 20.49 -18.65
N ALA A 10 35.44 20.68 -19.45
CA ALA A 10 34.60 19.61 -19.97
C ALA A 10 35.40 18.63 -20.85
N HIS A 11 36.31 19.11 -21.65
CA HIS A 11 37.16 18.28 -22.53
C HIS A 11 38.23 17.49 -21.74
N ARG A 12 38.83 18.09 -20.70
CA ARG A 12 39.74 17.34 -19.79
C ARG A 12 39.02 16.32 -18.91
N ALA A 13 37.75 16.55 -18.52
CA ALA A 13 36.94 15.56 -17.81
C ALA A 13 36.53 14.38 -18.71
N LEU A 14 36.43 14.58 -20.04
CA LEU A 14 36.17 13.54 -21.03
C LEU A 14 37.39 12.66 -21.34
N LEU A 15 38.60 13.17 -21.16
CA LEU A 15 39.85 12.45 -21.42
C LEU A 15 40.47 11.79 -20.19
N SER A 16 39.94 12.01 -18.99
CA SER A 16 40.44 11.40 -17.78
C SER A 16 39.88 9.99 -17.58
N SER A 17 40.65 9.02 -18.00
CA SER A 17 40.58 7.57 -17.70
C SER A 17 39.25 6.88 -18.07
N THR A 18 39.27 6.15 -19.17
CA THR A 18 38.25 5.14 -19.58
C THR A 18 38.20 3.89 -18.69
N GLY A 19 38.99 3.86 -17.62
CA GLY A 19 39.06 2.71 -16.72
C GLY A 19 37.99 2.69 -15.64
N PRO A 20 37.61 1.50 -15.16
CA PRO A 20 36.68 1.32 -14.03
C PRO A 20 37.26 1.96 -12.77
N ASN A 21 36.41 2.62 -11.98
CA ASN A 21 36.75 3.18 -10.67
C ASN A 21 36.63 2.08 -9.60
N ARG A 22 37.29 2.25 -8.43
CA ARG A 22 37.16 1.32 -7.27
C ARG A 22 35.71 1.02 -6.87
N TRP A 23 34.80 1.95 -7.06
CA TRP A 23 33.37 1.79 -6.81
C TRP A 23 32.68 0.90 -7.84
N ASP A 24 33.15 0.88 -9.09
CA ASP A 24 32.65 0.00 -10.13
C ASP A 24 32.95 -1.46 -9.82
N TRP A 25 34.13 -1.75 -9.26
CA TRP A 25 34.52 -3.09 -8.85
C TRP A 25 33.70 -3.66 -7.69
N ILE A 26 33.08 -2.81 -6.85
CA ILE A 26 32.21 -3.22 -5.75
C ILE A 26 30.76 -3.31 -6.22
N LEU A 27 30.27 -2.27 -6.87
CA LEU A 27 28.85 -2.15 -7.20
C LEU A 27 28.43 -3.01 -8.40
N LEU A 28 29.30 -3.22 -9.40
CA LEU A 28 28.97 -4.02 -10.56
C LEU A 28 28.72 -5.51 -10.20
N PRO A 29 29.61 -6.20 -9.47
CA PRO A 29 29.34 -7.56 -9.00
C PRO A 29 28.09 -7.66 -8.15
N LEU A 30 27.83 -6.68 -7.26
CA LEU A 30 26.64 -6.65 -6.41
C LEU A 30 25.35 -6.52 -7.23
N VAL A 31 25.33 -5.64 -8.24
CA VAL A 31 24.20 -5.49 -9.15
C VAL A 31 24.00 -6.76 -9.99
N LEU A 32 25.09 -7.34 -10.52
CA LEU A 32 25.02 -8.59 -11.28
C LEU A 32 24.53 -9.76 -10.42
N ALA A 33 25.01 -9.87 -9.17
CA ALA A 33 24.55 -10.89 -8.23
C ALA A 33 23.06 -10.72 -7.89
N ALA A 34 22.61 -9.46 -7.68
CA ALA A 34 21.20 -9.17 -7.47
C ALA A 34 20.34 -9.54 -8.70
N LEU A 35 20.78 -9.19 -9.91
CA LEU A 35 20.08 -9.56 -11.15
C LEU A 35 20.06 -11.07 -11.35
N ALA A 36 21.15 -11.77 -11.09
CA ALA A 36 21.21 -13.24 -11.17
C ALA A 36 20.27 -13.90 -10.15
N ALA A 37 20.23 -13.40 -8.91
CA ALA A 37 19.32 -13.88 -7.88
C ALA A 37 17.86 -13.64 -8.26
N LEU A 38 17.53 -12.46 -8.83
CA LEU A 38 16.19 -12.16 -9.33
C LEU A 38 15.80 -13.08 -10.51
N ALA A 39 16.71 -13.31 -11.47
CA ALA A 39 16.49 -14.22 -12.59
C ALA A 39 16.28 -15.67 -12.11
N PHE A 40 17.13 -16.13 -11.18
CA PHE A 40 16.97 -17.46 -10.58
C PHE A 40 15.63 -17.61 -9.85
N GLY A 41 15.25 -16.63 -9.04
CA GLY A 41 13.96 -16.64 -8.33
C GLY A 41 12.77 -16.64 -9.28
N SER A 42 12.81 -15.85 -10.38
CA SER A 42 11.72 -15.80 -11.36
C SER A 42 11.56 -17.10 -12.14
N MET A 43 12.66 -17.77 -12.49
CA MET A 43 12.60 -19.10 -13.13
C MET A 43 11.95 -20.16 -12.24
N GLN A 44 12.10 -20.04 -10.93
CA GLN A 44 11.47 -20.96 -9.98
C GLN A 44 9.95 -20.74 -9.84
N MET A 45 9.42 -19.58 -10.24
CA MET A 45 7.99 -19.26 -10.20
C MET A 45 7.19 -20.01 -11.29
N SER A 46 7.84 -20.46 -12.35
CA SER A 46 7.22 -21.15 -13.49
C SER A 46 7.50 -22.67 -13.51
N ARG A 47 7.68 -23.28 -12.33
CA ARG A 47 7.86 -24.74 -12.24
C ARG A 47 6.56 -25.49 -12.49
N PRO A 48 6.62 -26.73 -13.01
CA PRO A 48 5.46 -27.61 -13.05
C PRO A 48 4.86 -27.79 -11.65
N PHE A 49 3.53 -27.68 -11.55
CA PHE A 49 2.79 -27.81 -10.30
C PHE A 49 1.42 -28.42 -10.59
N VAL A 50 1.04 -29.41 -9.79
CA VAL A 50 -0.30 -30.01 -9.81
C VAL A 50 -1.00 -29.59 -8.52
N VAL A 51 -2.24 -29.16 -8.63
CA VAL A 51 -3.05 -28.77 -7.46
C VAL A 51 -3.25 -30.02 -6.59
N GLY A 52 -2.88 -29.91 -5.31
CA GLY A 52 -2.88 -31.02 -4.38
C GLY A 52 -1.49 -31.60 -4.05
N ASP A 53 -0.46 -31.28 -4.85
CA ASP A 53 0.91 -31.63 -4.51
C ASP A 53 1.43 -30.68 -3.43
N ALA A 54 1.88 -31.25 -2.30
CA ALA A 54 2.53 -30.49 -1.25
C ALA A 54 3.88 -29.96 -1.76
N THR A 55 4.01 -28.64 -1.90
CA THR A 55 5.35 -28.07 -2.12
C THR A 55 6.19 -28.31 -0.86
N PRO A 56 7.33 -29.01 -0.94
CA PRO A 56 8.14 -29.32 0.22
C PRO A 56 8.77 -28.04 0.76
N ILE A 57 8.34 -27.61 1.95
CA ILE A 57 8.92 -26.47 2.67
C ILE A 57 9.75 -27.02 3.83
N SER A 58 11.05 -26.76 3.79
CA SER A 58 11.97 -27.18 4.84
C SER A 58 12.03 -26.12 5.94
N LEU A 59 12.00 -26.53 7.21
CA LEU A 59 12.20 -25.66 8.38
C LEU A 59 13.68 -25.40 8.69
N ASP A 60 14.62 -25.92 7.87
CA ASP A 60 16.05 -25.63 8.05
C ASP A 60 16.31 -24.13 7.77
N PRO A 61 16.94 -23.39 8.74
CA PRO A 61 17.26 -21.96 8.58
C PRO A 61 18.12 -21.63 7.35
N LEU A 62 18.86 -22.59 6.79
CA LEU A 62 19.66 -22.40 5.58
C LEU A 62 18.83 -22.06 4.36
N TYR A 63 17.55 -22.45 4.32
CA TYR A 63 16.63 -22.10 3.23
C TYR A 63 16.00 -20.71 3.37
N LEU A 64 16.11 -20.04 4.52
CA LEU A 64 15.50 -18.73 4.73
C LEU A 64 15.97 -17.65 3.74
N PRO A 65 17.25 -17.55 3.32
CA PRO A 65 17.64 -16.59 2.30
C PRO A 65 16.93 -16.81 0.96
N TYR A 66 16.71 -18.07 0.57
CA TYR A 66 15.95 -18.43 -0.64
C TYR A 66 14.48 -18.06 -0.50
N TYR A 67 13.85 -18.38 0.62
CA TYR A 67 12.44 -18.01 0.88
C TYR A 67 12.26 -16.50 0.93
N LEU A 68 13.19 -15.78 1.56
CA LEU A 68 13.18 -14.32 1.60
C LEU A 68 13.30 -13.70 0.19
N LEU A 69 14.17 -14.24 -0.65
CA LEU A 69 14.30 -13.82 -2.04
C LEU A 69 12.98 -13.98 -2.81
N ARG A 70 12.29 -15.12 -2.66
CA ARG A 70 11.00 -15.38 -3.29
C ARG A 70 9.92 -14.41 -2.82
N THR A 71 9.86 -14.18 -1.52
CA THR A 71 8.96 -13.21 -0.87
C THR A 71 9.21 -11.79 -1.40
N ILE A 72 10.46 -11.35 -1.48
CA ILE A 72 10.84 -10.03 -2.02
C ILE A 72 10.48 -9.91 -3.50
N LEU A 73 10.69 -10.96 -4.31
CA LEU A 73 10.34 -10.96 -5.73
C LEU A 73 8.85 -10.75 -5.95
N ARG A 74 7.97 -11.45 -5.22
CA ARG A 74 6.51 -11.26 -5.29
C ARG A 74 6.13 -9.83 -4.96
N MET A 75 6.72 -9.29 -3.90
CA MET A 75 6.47 -7.91 -3.47
C MET A 75 6.84 -6.90 -4.55
N PHE A 76 8.02 -7.01 -5.17
CA PHE A 76 8.45 -6.10 -6.22
C PHE A 76 7.65 -6.26 -7.52
N THR A 77 7.26 -7.49 -7.86
CA THR A 77 6.40 -7.75 -9.02
C THR A 77 5.03 -7.10 -8.83
N ALA A 78 4.43 -7.28 -7.65
CA ALA A 78 3.17 -6.63 -7.30
C ALA A 78 3.28 -5.10 -7.32
N LEU A 79 4.39 -4.55 -6.81
CA LEU A 79 4.66 -3.12 -6.85
C LEU A 79 4.77 -2.58 -8.28
N ALA A 80 5.47 -3.29 -9.16
CA ALA A 80 5.59 -2.90 -10.56
C ALA A 80 4.22 -2.89 -11.26
N CYS A 81 3.39 -3.92 -11.02
CA CYS A 81 2.02 -3.97 -11.52
C CYS A 81 1.17 -2.82 -10.95
N SER A 82 1.32 -2.52 -9.66
CA SER A 82 0.60 -1.43 -8.98
C SER A 82 0.98 -0.05 -9.53
N LEU A 83 2.25 0.17 -9.83
CA LEU A 83 2.73 1.40 -10.47
C LEU A 83 2.17 1.56 -11.89
N LEU A 84 2.25 0.50 -12.69
CA LEU A 84 1.70 0.52 -14.07
C LEU A 84 0.20 0.79 -14.06
N PHE A 85 -0.54 0.14 -13.17
CA PHE A 85 -1.96 0.39 -12.98
C PHE A 85 -2.23 1.84 -12.56
N SER A 86 -1.49 2.35 -11.57
CA SER A 86 -1.66 3.71 -11.05
C SER A 86 -1.40 4.77 -12.12
N PHE A 87 -0.38 4.58 -12.96
CA PHE A 87 -0.09 5.48 -14.09
C PHE A 87 -1.21 5.47 -15.12
N ALA A 88 -1.70 4.28 -15.50
CA ALA A 88 -2.80 4.15 -16.44
C ALA A 88 -4.09 4.74 -15.88
N PHE A 89 -4.42 4.41 -14.63
CA PHE A 89 -5.61 4.90 -13.94
C PHE A 89 -5.62 6.43 -13.86
N ALA A 90 -4.56 7.03 -13.30
CA ALA A 90 -4.50 8.47 -13.11
C ALA A 90 -4.50 9.23 -14.45
N ALA A 91 -3.74 8.75 -15.45
CA ALA A 91 -3.71 9.36 -16.77
C ALA A 91 -5.09 9.35 -17.46
N ILE A 92 -5.85 8.26 -17.33
CA ILE A 92 -7.18 8.13 -17.91
C ILE A 92 -8.20 8.98 -17.13
N ALA A 93 -8.22 8.86 -15.80
CA ALA A 93 -9.16 9.55 -14.94
C ALA A 93 -9.02 11.08 -15.02
N VAL A 94 -7.78 11.61 -15.05
CA VAL A 94 -7.55 13.06 -15.17
C VAL A 94 -7.92 13.58 -16.57
N LYS A 95 -7.70 12.78 -17.61
CA LYS A 95 -7.91 13.22 -19.00
C LYS A 95 -9.35 13.15 -19.46
N TYR A 96 -10.11 12.16 -18.98
CA TYR A 96 -11.47 11.90 -19.44
C TYR A 96 -12.48 11.99 -18.30
N GLN A 97 -13.31 13.05 -18.28
CA GLN A 97 -14.33 13.25 -17.25
C GLN A 97 -15.34 12.09 -17.15
N ALA A 98 -15.66 11.44 -18.28
CA ALA A 98 -16.54 10.27 -18.30
C ALA A 98 -15.92 9.07 -17.58
N ALA A 99 -14.60 8.87 -17.74
CA ALA A 99 -13.87 7.83 -17.04
C ALA A 99 -13.71 8.15 -15.56
N GLU A 100 -13.43 9.41 -15.21
CA GLU A 100 -13.32 9.88 -13.82
C GLU A 100 -14.58 9.53 -13.00
N LYS A 101 -15.77 9.78 -13.56
CA LYS A 101 -17.05 9.50 -12.92
C LYS A 101 -17.30 8.04 -12.56
N ILE A 102 -16.63 7.11 -13.24
CA ILE A 102 -16.72 5.67 -12.97
C ILE A 102 -15.53 5.21 -12.16
N MET A 103 -14.32 5.56 -12.62
CA MET A 103 -13.08 5.01 -12.09
C MET A 103 -12.84 5.42 -10.64
N VAL A 104 -13.15 6.67 -10.26
CA VAL A 104 -12.94 7.15 -8.90
C VAL A 104 -13.91 6.48 -7.91
N PRO A 105 -15.26 6.45 -8.13
CA PRO A 105 -16.14 5.69 -7.24
C PRO A 105 -15.87 4.19 -7.23
N MET A 106 -15.48 3.60 -8.38
CA MET A 106 -15.09 2.20 -8.44
C MET A 106 -13.86 1.92 -7.56
N LEU A 107 -12.88 2.81 -7.58
CA LEU A 107 -11.71 2.71 -6.72
C LEU A 107 -12.08 2.79 -5.23
N ASP A 108 -13.01 3.68 -4.85
CA ASP A 108 -13.52 3.77 -3.49
C ASP A 108 -14.22 2.47 -3.03
N VAL A 109 -14.95 1.81 -3.92
CA VAL A 109 -15.55 0.51 -3.64
C VAL A 109 -14.49 -0.57 -3.53
N LEU A 110 -13.57 -0.67 -4.50
CA LEU A 110 -12.54 -1.71 -4.55
C LEU A 110 -11.58 -1.65 -3.35
N GLN A 111 -11.23 -0.46 -2.87
CA GLN A 111 -10.41 -0.34 -1.66
C GLN A 111 -11.15 -0.75 -0.38
N SER A 112 -12.49 -0.81 -0.42
CA SER A 112 -13.33 -1.26 0.70
C SER A 112 -13.50 -2.79 0.72
N VAL A 113 -13.16 -3.49 -0.38
CA VAL A 113 -13.25 -4.96 -0.45
C VAL A 113 -12.11 -5.59 0.36
N PRO A 114 -12.42 -6.53 1.27
CA PRO A 114 -11.40 -7.18 2.07
C PRO A 114 -10.54 -8.12 1.20
N ILE A 115 -9.25 -7.81 1.10
CA ILE A 115 -8.31 -8.46 0.19
C ILE A 115 -8.20 -9.97 0.46
N LEU A 116 -8.05 -10.34 1.72
CA LEU A 116 -7.92 -11.75 2.13
C LEU A 116 -9.20 -12.54 1.88
N GLY A 117 -10.37 -11.88 1.97
CA GLY A 117 -11.64 -12.53 1.70
C GLY A 117 -11.81 -12.94 0.24
N PHE A 118 -11.54 -12.06 -0.70
CA PHE A 118 -11.71 -12.38 -2.11
C PHE A 118 -10.52 -13.16 -2.72
N GLN A 119 -9.38 -13.24 -2.04
CA GLN A 119 -8.22 -13.99 -2.50
C GLN A 119 -8.57 -15.45 -2.80
N ALA A 120 -9.40 -16.07 -1.96
CA ALA A 120 -9.87 -17.44 -2.17
C ALA A 120 -10.64 -17.61 -3.49
N ILE A 121 -11.44 -16.60 -3.87
CA ILE A 121 -12.18 -16.60 -5.14
C ILE A 121 -11.24 -16.32 -6.31
N ALA A 122 -10.28 -15.43 -6.13
CA ALA A 122 -9.35 -15.03 -7.19
C ALA A 122 -8.36 -16.13 -7.58
N ILE A 123 -8.00 -17.04 -6.69
CA ILE A 123 -6.99 -18.07 -6.96
C ILE A 123 -7.45 -19.06 -8.05
N VAL A 124 -8.73 -19.38 -8.10
CA VAL A 124 -9.30 -20.37 -9.06
C VAL A 124 -9.11 -19.94 -10.52
N PRO A 125 -9.48 -18.72 -10.96
CA PRO A 125 -9.26 -18.30 -12.32
C PRO A 125 -7.78 -18.16 -12.67
N PHE A 126 -6.89 -17.79 -11.73
CA PHE A 126 -5.46 -17.74 -12.02
C PHE A 126 -4.85 -19.12 -12.22
N ILE A 127 -5.26 -20.14 -11.46
CA ILE A 127 -4.84 -21.54 -11.69
C ILE A 127 -5.36 -22.03 -13.04
N ALA A 128 -6.60 -21.69 -13.41
CA ALA A 128 -7.17 -22.06 -14.71
C ALA A 128 -6.46 -21.39 -15.90
N LEU A 129 -5.90 -20.18 -15.71
CA LEU A 129 -5.10 -19.49 -16.75
C LEU A 129 -3.74 -20.16 -17.01
N PHE A 130 -3.16 -20.84 -16.01
CA PHE A 130 -1.84 -21.47 -16.09
C PHE A 130 -1.91 -22.93 -15.61
N PRO A 131 -2.63 -23.82 -16.31
CA PRO A 131 -2.83 -25.20 -15.88
C PRO A 131 -1.49 -25.94 -15.82
N GLY A 132 -1.27 -26.70 -14.75
CA GLY A 132 -0.04 -27.48 -14.56
C GLY A 132 1.21 -26.67 -14.20
N ASN A 133 1.06 -25.39 -13.84
CA ASN A 133 2.19 -24.51 -13.55
C ASN A 133 1.96 -23.74 -12.23
N LEU A 134 3.02 -23.62 -11.43
CA LEU A 134 3.00 -22.84 -10.18
C LEU A 134 2.69 -21.35 -10.41
N LEU A 135 2.92 -20.86 -11.64
CA LEU A 135 2.69 -19.47 -12.02
C LEU A 135 1.24 -19.02 -11.75
N GLY A 136 0.25 -19.90 -11.86
CA GLY A 136 -1.15 -19.58 -11.53
C GLY A 136 -1.32 -19.15 -10.08
N VAL A 137 -0.75 -19.91 -9.15
CA VAL A 137 -0.79 -19.62 -7.72
C VAL A 137 0.07 -18.38 -7.37
N GLU A 138 1.23 -18.25 -8.01
CA GLU A 138 2.09 -17.08 -7.88
C GLU A 138 1.37 -15.80 -8.33
N CYS A 139 0.67 -15.83 -9.47
CA CYS A 139 -0.13 -14.71 -9.96
C CYS A 139 -1.26 -14.35 -9.01
N ALA A 140 -1.92 -15.32 -8.39
CA ALA A 140 -2.96 -15.08 -7.40
C ALA A 140 -2.40 -14.38 -6.14
N ALA A 141 -1.25 -14.81 -5.65
CA ALA A 141 -0.57 -14.18 -4.54
C ALA A 141 -0.10 -12.74 -4.90
N ILE A 142 0.51 -12.57 -6.08
CA ILE A 142 0.92 -11.25 -6.59
C ILE A 142 -0.30 -10.34 -6.75
N PHE A 143 -1.44 -10.85 -7.20
CA PHE A 143 -2.68 -10.09 -7.34
C PHE A 143 -3.23 -9.60 -5.99
N ALA A 144 -3.18 -10.42 -4.94
CA ALA A 144 -3.58 -10.01 -3.59
C ALA A 144 -2.69 -8.88 -3.06
N ILE A 145 -1.37 -8.97 -3.26
CA ILE A 145 -0.42 -7.92 -2.88
C ILE A 145 -0.64 -6.66 -3.73
N PHE A 146 -0.83 -6.82 -5.04
CA PHE A 146 -1.15 -5.73 -5.97
C PHE A 146 -2.37 -4.94 -5.51
N THR A 147 -3.47 -5.61 -5.16
CA THR A 147 -4.69 -4.94 -4.70
C THR A 147 -4.49 -4.19 -3.38
N SER A 148 -3.59 -4.67 -2.51
CA SER A 148 -3.24 -3.96 -1.27
C SER A 148 -2.50 -2.63 -1.50
N GLN A 149 -1.84 -2.49 -2.65
CA GLN A 149 -0.99 -1.35 -2.98
C GLN A 149 -1.63 -0.40 -3.99
N ALA A 150 -2.27 -0.95 -5.02
CA ALA A 150 -2.67 -0.22 -6.22
C ALA A 150 -3.66 0.91 -5.94
N TRP A 151 -4.65 0.68 -5.09
CA TRP A 151 -5.73 1.65 -4.83
C TRP A 151 -5.20 2.95 -4.24
N ASN A 152 -4.39 2.84 -3.21
CA ASN A 152 -3.81 3.97 -2.51
C ASN A 152 -2.84 4.78 -3.40
N MET A 153 -2.02 4.07 -4.19
CA MET A 153 -1.09 4.69 -5.13
C MET A 153 -1.82 5.39 -6.28
N ALA A 154 -2.85 4.75 -6.86
CA ALA A 154 -3.65 5.31 -7.94
C ALA A 154 -4.39 6.57 -7.50
N PHE A 155 -5.00 6.54 -6.31
CA PHE A 155 -5.72 7.69 -5.76
C PHE A 155 -4.79 8.86 -5.46
N SER A 156 -3.64 8.60 -4.83
CA SER A 156 -2.63 9.61 -4.55
C SER A 156 -2.10 10.28 -5.82
N LEU A 157 -1.79 9.48 -6.84
CA LEU A 157 -1.32 10.00 -8.12
C LEU A 157 -2.40 10.84 -8.82
N TYR A 158 -3.64 10.34 -8.85
CA TYR A 158 -4.79 11.07 -9.40
C TYR A 158 -4.99 12.42 -8.70
N GLN A 159 -5.01 12.46 -7.37
CA GLN A 159 -5.16 13.69 -6.61
C GLN A 159 -4.03 14.68 -6.89
N SER A 160 -2.78 14.22 -6.87
CA SER A 160 -1.62 15.08 -7.12
C SER A 160 -1.63 15.67 -8.54
N MET A 161 -2.05 14.89 -9.54
CA MET A 161 -2.19 15.41 -10.91
C MET A 161 -3.31 16.45 -11.05
N ARG A 162 -4.36 16.37 -10.23
CA ARG A 162 -5.46 17.35 -10.19
C ARG A 162 -5.06 18.67 -9.53
N THR A 163 -4.07 18.66 -8.67
CA THR A 163 -3.59 19.84 -7.92
C THR A 163 -2.41 20.55 -8.59
N VAL A 164 -2.04 20.17 -9.82
CA VAL A 164 -1.03 20.90 -10.59
C VAL A 164 -1.44 22.35 -10.79
N PRO A 165 -0.61 23.34 -10.39
CA PRO A 165 -0.91 24.76 -10.53
C PRO A 165 -1.28 25.15 -11.96
N PRO A 166 -2.31 26.02 -12.14
CA PRO A 166 -2.77 26.44 -13.46
C PRO A 166 -1.64 27.12 -14.26
N GLU A 167 -0.73 27.86 -13.61
CA GLU A 167 0.39 28.54 -14.23
C GLU A 167 1.34 27.55 -14.93
N LEU A 168 1.63 26.41 -14.29
CA LEU A 168 2.45 25.36 -14.89
C LEU A 168 1.72 24.68 -16.06
N SER A 169 0.41 24.54 -15.95
CA SER A 169 -0.42 24.00 -17.03
C SER A 169 -0.48 24.94 -18.24
N GLU A 170 -0.52 26.24 -18.02
CA GLU A 170 -0.48 27.27 -19.07
C GLU A 170 0.89 27.31 -19.73
N ALA A 171 1.98 27.27 -18.94
CA ALA A 171 3.33 27.17 -19.47
C ALA A 171 3.50 25.95 -20.39
N ALA A 172 2.96 24.78 -19.99
CA ALA A 172 2.97 23.58 -20.81
C ALA A 172 2.22 23.75 -22.15
N ARG A 173 1.13 24.53 -22.16
CA ARG A 173 0.42 24.91 -23.39
C ARG A 173 1.21 25.84 -24.29
N ILE A 174 1.86 26.86 -23.71
CA ILE A 174 2.75 27.79 -24.44
C ILE A 174 3.88 27.02 -25.12
N PHE A 175 4.48 26.03 -24.43
CA PHE A 175 5.49 25.14 -25.01
C PHE A 175 4.94 24.06 -25.93
N ARG A 176 3.63 24.07 -26.23
CA ARG A 176 2.92 23.11 -27.10
C ARG A 176 3.21 21.65 -26.75
N LEU A 177 3.28 21.32 -25.46
CA LEU A 177 3.49 19.94 -25.02
C LEU A 177 2.26 19.12 -25.37
N SER A 178 2.45 17.96 -26.02
CA SER A 178 1.40 16.99 -26.25
C SER A 178 0.89 16.44 -24.89
N GLY A 179 -0.34 15.87 -24.86
CA GLY A 179 -0.88 15.29 -23.62
C GLY A 179 0.03 14.22 -23.00
N TRP A 180 0.76 13.46 -23.84
CA TRP A 180 1.76 12.49 -23.41
C TRP A 180 3.01 13.17 -22.81
N GLN A 181 3.52 14.19 -23.46
CA GLN A 181 4.67 14.98 -22.96
C GLN A 181 4.33 15.73 -21.68
N ARG A 182 3.11 16.28 -21.57
CA ARG A 182 2.62 16.93 -20.37
C ARG A 182 2.56 15.96 -19.19
N PHE A 183 2.05 14.74 -19.40
CA PHE A 183 2.05 13.70 -18.37
C PHE A 183 3.45 13.39 -17.86
N TRP A 184 4.42 13.09 -18.75
CA TRP A 184 5.76 12.66 -18.35
C TRP A 184 6.69 13.79 -17.89
N ARG A 185 6.50 15.03 -18.39
CA ARG A 185 7.42 16.16 -18.10
C ARG A 185 6.90 17.11 -17.03
N LEU A 186 5.61 17.14 -16.78
CA LEU A 186 4.99 18.03 -15.81
C LEU A 186 4.22 17.28 -14.74
N GLU A 187 3.18 16.54 -15.12
CA GLU A 187 2.21 16.00 -14.17
C GLU A 187 2.83 14.91 -13.28
N LEU A 188 3.54 13.94 -13.87
CA LEU A 188 4.19 12.87 -13.13
C LEU A 188 5.35 13.37 -12.24
N PRO A 189 6.29 14.21 -12.70
CA PRO A 189 7.31 14.78 -11.82
C PRO A 189 6.73 15.59 -10.66
N PHE A 190 5.68 16.38 -10.89
CA PHE A 190 4.97 17.10 -9.83
C PHE A 190 4.35 16.17 -8.78
N ALA A 191 3.75 15.06 -9.23
CA ALA A 191 3.11 14.08 -8.34
C ALA A 191 4.11 13.10 -7.69
N MET A 192 5.38 13.08 -8.11
CA MET A 192 6.36 12.09 -7.67
C MET A 192 6.57 12.03 -6.15
N PRO A 193 6.70 13.13 -5.41
CA PRO A 193 6.87 13.08 -3.96
C PRO A 193 5.68 12.41 -3.25
N SER A 194 4.45 12.75 -3.62
CA SER A 194 3.24 12.16 -3.06
C SER A 194 3.09 10.68 -3.44
N LEU A 195 3.37 10.32 -4.70
CA LEU A 195 3.33 8.93 -5.17
C LEU A 195 4.32 8.06 -4.40
N LEU A 196 5.57 8.51 -4.23
CA LEU A 196 6.59 7.72 -3.53
C LEU A 196 6.30 7.57 -2.05
N TRP A 197 5.75 8.60 -1.42
CA TRP A 197 5.28 8.49 -0.04
C TRP A 197 4.17 7.45 0.11
N ASN A 198 3.16 7.51 -0.75
CA ASN A 198 2.07 6.53 -0.72
C ASN A 198 2.51 5.13 -1.14
N MET A 199 3.47 5.01 -2.05
CA MET A 199 4.11 3.75 -2.42
C MET A 199 4.78 3.10 -1.20
N MET A 200 5.53 3.87 -0.43
CA MET A 200 6.19 3.41 0.79
C MET A 200 5.16 2.94 1.84
N MET A 201 4.10 3.72 2.05
CA MET A 201 3.02 3.36 2.97
C MET A 201 2.28 2.10 2.53
N SER A 202 1.97 1.98 1.24
CA SER A 202 1.30 0.80 0.67
C SER A 202 2.15 -0.46 0.76
N MET A 203 3.47 -0.33 0.59
CA MET A 203 4.39 -1.46 0.77
C MET A 203 4.46 -1.92 2.22
N SER A 204 4.43 -1.00 3.17
CA SER A 204 4.39 -1.36 4.60
C SER A 204 3.18 -2.24 4.92
N GLY A 205 1.98 -1.88 4.43
CA GLY A 205 0.80 -2.72 4.55
C GLY A 205 0.90 -4.01 3.72
N GLY A 206 1.58 -3.96 2.58
CA GLY A 206 1.75 -5.08 1.66
C GLY A 206 2.44 -6.30 2.26
N TRP A 207 3.36 -6.13 3.21
CA TRP A 207 4.03 -7.23 3.90
C TRP A 207 3.06 -8.14 4.67
N PHE A 208 2.04 -7.57 5.27
CA PHE A 208 0.99 -8.33 5.95
C PHE A 208 0.24 -9.26 4.97
N PHE A 209 -0.19 -8.72 3.84
CA PHE A 209 -0.91 -9.48 2.81
C PHE A 209 -0.02 -10.51 2.12
N LEU A 210 1.25 -10.20 1.92
CA LEU A 210 2.23 -11.09 1.34
C LEU A 210 2.42 -12.36 2.16
N VAL A 211 2.67 -12.22 3.48
CA VAL A 211 2.82 -13.36 4.38
C VAL A 211 1.56 -14.23 4.41
N ALA A 212 0.38 -13.59 4.43
CA ALA A 212 -0.89 -14.30 4.38
C ALA A 212 -1.12 -15.01 3.03
N ALA A 213 -0.71 -14.39 1.91
CA ALA A 213 -0.88 -14.96 0.57
C ALA A 213 0.08 -16.11 0.26
N GLU A 214 1.20 -16.23 0.97
CA GLU A 214 2.16 -17.33 0.80
C GLU A 214 1.69 -18.65 1.46
N ALA A 215 0.77 -18.55 2.42
CA ALA A 215 0.20 -19.71 3.12
C ALA A 215 -1.32 -19.61 3.08
N ILE A 216 -1.91 -19.98 1.97
CA ILE A 216 -3.34 -19.91 1.76
C ILE A 216 -3.98 -21.29 1.74
N SER A 217 -5.06 -21.47 2.52
CA SER A 217 -5.92 -22.63 2.45
C SER A 217 -7.21 -22.27 1.71
N VAL A 218 -7.54 -23.01 0.67
CA VAL A 218 -8.77 -22.84 -0.11
C VAL A 218 -9.42 -24.21 -0.35
N ALA A 219 -10.69 -24.33 -0.01
CA ALA A 219 -11.47 -25.55 -0.21
C ALA A 219 -10.80 -26.81 0.40
N GLY A 220 -10.23 -26.69 1.60
CA GLY A 220 -9.55 -27.78 2.29
C GLY A 220 -8.19 -28.18 1.70
N GLN A 221 -7.67 -27.43 0.73
CA GLN A 221 -6.32 -27.61 0.18
C GLN A 221 -5.40 -26.50 0.65
N ASP A 222 -4.33 -26.88 1.33
CA ASP A 222 -3.28 -25.96 1.76
C ASP A 222 -2.28 -25.74 0.62
N ILE A 223 -2.33 -24.55 0.05
CA ILE A 223 -1.40 -24.15 -1.00
C ILE A 223 -0.30 -23.30 -0.35
N LYS A 224 0.89 -23.88 -0.20
CA LYS A 224 2.05 -23.21 0.39
C LYS A 224 3.04 -22.84 -0.70
N LEU A 225 3.15 -21.54 -0.96
CA LEU A 225 4.14 -21.00 -1.88
C LEU A 225 5.49 -20.86 -1.18
N PRO A 226 6.63 -21.31 -1.77
CA PRO A 226 7.94 -21.13 -1.15
C PRO A 226 8.22 -19.68 -0.82
N GLY A 227 8.25 -19.35 0.47
CA GLY A 227 8.41 -17.99 1.00
C GLY A 227 8.41 -17.98 2.52
N ILE A 228 8.66 -16.81 3.11
CA ILE A 228 8.70 -16.65 4.57
C ILE A 228 7.34 -16.95 5.21
N GLY A 229 6.24 -16.58 4.54
CA GLY A 229 4.88 -16.84 5.05
C GLY A 229 4.57 -18.32 5.15
N ALA A 230 4.93 -19.10 4.12
CA ALA A 230 4.74 -20.54 4.12
C ALA A 230 5.68 -21.26 5.11
N TYR A 231 6.91 -20.77 5.27
CA TYR A 231 7.84 -21.27 6.31
C TYR A 231 7.24 -21.08 7.70
N ILE A 232 6.63 -19.91 7.98
CA ILE A 232 5.97 -19.64 9.26
C ILE A 232 4.75 -20.54 9.45
N ALA A 233 3.92 -20.73 8.42
CA ALA A 233 2.77 -21.61 8.51
C ALA A 233 3.19 -23.04 8.88
N MET A 234 4.26 -23.56 8.26
CA MET A 234 4.84 -24.86 8.62
C MET A 234 5.40 -24.89 10.05
N ALA A 235 6.07 -23.81 10.49
CA ALA A 235 6.59 -23.72 11.84
C ALA A 235 5.47 -23.66 12.89
N ILE A 236 4.33 -23.03 12.58
CA ILE A 236 3.13 -23.02 13.41
C ILE A 236 2.52 -24.44 13.53
N GLU A 237 2.41 -25.16 12.41
CA GLU A 237 1.90 -26.52 12.38
C GLU A 237 2.81 -27.49 13.16
N ALA A 238 4.13 -27.29 13.07
CA ALA A 238 5.12 -28.09 13.80
C ALA A 238 5.31 -27.63 15.26
N GLU A 239 4.61 -26.56 15.70
CA GLU A 239 4.79 -25.92 17.02
C GLU A 239 6.24 -25.54 17.34
N ASP A 240 7.06 -25.25 16.30
CA ASP A 240 8.49 -24.92 16.44
C ASP A 240 8.70 -23.40 16.62
N GLY A 241 8.75 -22.97 17.88
CA GLY A 241 9.02 -21.58 18.25
C GLY A 241 10.40 -21.06 17.81
N ARG A 242 11.42 -21.95 17.62
CA ARG A 242 12.74 -21.55 17.13
C ARG A 242 12.69 -21.21 15.64
N ALA A 243 11.99 -22.02 14.86
CA ALA A 243 11.78 -21.74 13.45
C ALA A 243 11.05 -20.41 13.25
N ILE A 244 10.02 -20.11 14.05
CA ILE A 244 9.33 -18.82 14.03
C ILE A 244 10.29 -17.66 14.34
N ALA A 245 11.13 -17.81 15.36
CA ALA A 245 12.12 -16.77 15.70
C ALA A 245 13.12 -16.51 14.55
N TRP A 246 13.57 -17.55 13.85
CA TRP A 246 14.42 -17.43 12.67
C TRP A 246 13.68 -16.71 11.51
N ALA A 247 12.43 -17.05 11.27
CA ALA A 247 11.61 -16.40 10.25
C ALA A 247 11.39 -14.90 10.54
N ILE A 248 11.09 -14.56 11.80
CA ILE A 248 10.97 -13.17 12.25
C ILE A 248 12.29 -12.42 12.00
N GLY A 249 13.44 -13.02 12.37
CA GLY A 249 14.75 -12.45 12.14
C GLY A 249 15.04 -12.23 10.64
N ALA A 250 14.77 -13.23 9.81
CA ALA A 250 14.92 -13.13 8.35
C ALA A 250 14.04 -12.02 7.76
N MET A 251 12.79 -11.91 8.23
CA MET A 251 11.86 -10.88 7.77
C MET A 251 12.31 -9.48 8.18
N LEU A 252 12.77 -9.29 9.41
CA LEU A 252 13.36 -8.02 9.87
C LEU A 252 14.56 -7.60 9.00
N ILE A 253 15.45 -8.54 8.68
CA ILE A 253 16.58 -8.31 7.78
C ILE A 253 16.06 -7.92 6.37
N GLY A 254 15.07 -8.64 5.84
CA GLY A 254 14.48 -8.36 4.54
C GLY A 254 13.86 -6.97 4.45
N ILE A 255 13.09 -6.56 5.46
CA ILE A 255 12.49 -5.22 5.54
C ILE A 255 13.58 -4.15 5.62
N MET A 256 14.63 -4.40 6.41
CA MET A 256 15.74 -3.47 6.56
C MET A 256 16.53 -3.31 5.24
N LEU A 257 16.83 -4.42 4.56
CA LEU A 257 17.48 -4.40 3.25
C LEU A 257 16.64 -3.65 2.22
N TYR A 258 15.35 -3.93 2.18
CA TYR A 258 14.40 -3.29 1.30
C TYR A 258 14.32 -1.77 1.54
N ASP A 259 14.21 -1.32 2.80
CA ASP A 259 14.20 0.11 3.13
C ASP A 259 15.49 0.79 2.68
N GLN A 260 16.65 0.21 3.04
CA GLN A 260 17.96 0.81 2.78
C GLN A 260 18.36 0.80 1.30
N LEU A 261 18.06 -0.30 0.59
CA LEU A 261 18.52 -0.51 -0.78
C LEU A 261 17.55 0.06 -1.83
N PHE A 262 16.26 0.18 -1.49
CA PHE A 262 15.26 0.63 -2.44
C PHE A 262 14.62 1.97 -2.05
N PHE A 263 14.00 2.08 -0.86
CA PHE A 263 13.23 3.29 -0.53
C PHE A 263 14.09 4.51 -0.24
N ARG A 264 15.13 4.39 0.56
CA ARG A 264 15.99 5.56 0.86
C ARG A 264 16.63 6.18 -0.38
N PRO A 265 17.21 5.41 -1.33
CA PRO A 265 17.69 5.97 -2.58
C PRO A 265 16.60 6.64 -3.39
N LEU A 266 15.40 6.04 -3.43
CA LEU A 266 14.28 6.52 -4.22
C LEU A 266 13.70 7.83 -3.66
N LEU A 267 13.55 7.92 -2.34
CA LEU A 267 13.12 9.14 -1.66
C LEU A 267 14.14 10.27 -1.82
N ALA A 268 15.43 9.97 -1.62
CA ALA A 268 16.51 10.94 -1.83
C ALA A 268 16.61 11.41 -3.30
N TRP A 269 16.21 10.58 -4.27
CA TRP A 269 16.07 10.97 -5.65
C TRP A 269 14.85 11.84 -5.89
N ALA A 270 13.75 11.59 -5.21
CA ALA A 270 12.49 12.32 -5.36
C ALA A 270 12.53 13.72 -4.76
N ASP A 271 13.37 13.96 -3.75
CA ASP A 271 13.51 15.28 -3.12
C ASP A 271 13.84 16.39 -4.14
N LYS A 272 14.47 16.04 -5.26
CA LYS A 272 14.75 17.01 -6.35
C LYS A 272 13.48 17.55 -7.05
N PHE A 273 12.32 16.89 -6.88
CA PHE A 273 11.04 17.30 -7.47
C PHE A 273 10.14 18.04 -6.48
N ARG A 274 10.57 18.21 -5.23
CA ARG A 274 9.86 19.06 -4.28
C ARG A 274 9.95 20.51 -4.72
N PHE A 275 8.81 21.14 -4.85
CA PHE A 275 8.69 22.59 -4.95
C PHE A 275 8.61 23.14 -3.52
N GLU A 276 9.75 23.52 -2.95
CA GLU A 276 9.78 24.04 -1.59
C GLU A 276 9.54 25.54 -1.53
N GLU A 277 8.56 25.93 -0.71
CA GLU A 277 8.49 27.27 -0.11
C GLU A 277 8.97 27.27 1.36
N SER A 278 9.26 26.13 1.99
CA SER A 278 9.68 26.06 3.39
C SER A 278 11.11 25.52 3.55
N GLN A 279 12.02 26.41 3.94
CA GLN A 279 13.37 26.06 4.42
C GLN A 279 13.25 25.32 5.77
N GLY A 280 13.47 24.02 5.80
CA GLY A 280 13.51 23.33 7.11
C GLY A 280 13.65 21.82 7.13
N GLU A 281 13.36 21.11 6.06
CA GLU A 281 13.56 19.65 6.05
C GLU A 281 14.89 19.29 5.41
N THR A 282 15.80 18.73 6.23
CA THR A 282 17.07 18.17 5.73
C THR A 282 16.77 17.02 4.77
N ALA A 283 17.27 17.14 3.53
CA ALA A 283 17.18 16.10 2.52
C ALA A 283 17.63 14.75 3.08
N GLN A 284 16.83 13.71 2.89
CA GLN A 284 17.18 12.36 3.33
C GLN A 284 18.39 11.86 2.53
N GLY A 285 19.55 11.77 3.18
CA GLY A 285 20.77 11.23 2.56
C GLY A 285 20.65 9.72 2.33
N SER A 286 21.10 9.24 1.15
CA SER A 286 21.21 7.82 0.85
C SER A 286 22.64 7.46 0.47
N TRP A 287 23.27 6.62 1.30
CA TRP A 287 24.64 6.14 1.06
C TRP A 287 24.74 5.34 -0.25
N LEU A 288 23.71 4.59 -0.62
CA LEU A 288 23.67 3.81 -1.86
C LEU A 288 23.57 4.72 -3.10
N LEU A 289 22.75 5.78 -3.02
CA LEU A 289 22.66 6.77 -4.07
C LEU A 289 24.01 7.50 -4.27
N ASP A 290 24.70 7.81 -3.15
CA ASP A 290 26.01 8.45 -3.19
C ASP A 290 27.07 7.51 -3.79
N TRP A 291 27.02 6.22 -3.48
CA TRP A 291 27.88 5.22 -4.11
C TRP A 291 27.59 5.09 -5.60
N GLY A 292 26.30 5.00 -5.99
CA GLY A 292 25.88 4.98 -7.40
C GLY A 292 26.36 6.22 -8.17
N ARG A 293 26.29 7.39 -7.55
CA ARG A 293 26.83 8.64 -8.15
C ARG A 293 28.34 8.64 -8.28
N ARG A 294 29.07 7.90 -7.46
CA ARG A 294 30.54 7.74 -7.54
C ARG A 294 30.97 6.69 -8.56
N SER A 295 30.10 5.72 -8.89
CA SER A 295 30.34 4.71 -9.93
C SER A 295 30.18 5.36 -11.32
N ARG A 296 31.17 5.16 -12.19
CA ARG A 296 31.13 5.66 -13.57
C ARG A 296 30.27 4.81 -14.48
N TRP A 297 30.28 3.50 -14.27
CA TRP A 297 29.52 2.53 -15.05
C TRP A 297 28.01 2.67 -14.80
N ILE A 298 27.61 2.76 -13.53
CA ILE A 298 26.21 2.95 -13.17
C ILE A 298 25.69 4.27 -13.70
N ARG A 299 26.48 5.35 -13.62
CA ARG A 299 26.13 6.65 -14.19
C ARG A 299 25.98 6.58 -15.71
N GLY A 300 26.94 5.93 -16.41
CA GLY A 300 26.86 5.73 -17.85
C GLY A 300 25.65 4.89 -18.27
N LEU A 301 25.30 3.85 -17.50
CA LEU A 301 24.14 3.01 -17.72
C LEU A 301 22.83 3.78 -17.49
N THR A 302 22.73 4.50 -16.38
CA THR A 302 21.54 5.34 -16.07
C THR A 302 21.34 6.44 -17.10
N ASP A 303 22.42 7.08 -17.58
CA ASP A 303 22.34 8.09 -18.64
C ASP A 303 21.89 7.49 -19.97
N ARG A 304 22.35 6.29 -20.32
CA ARG A 304 21.89 5.57 -21.52
C ARG A 304 20.43 5.18 -21.42
N ILE A 305 20.02 4.57 -20.30
CA ILE A 305 18.63 4.20 -20.05
C ILE A 305 17.74 5.44 -20.12
N TRP A 306 18.14 6.55 -19.48
CA TRP A 306 17.39 7.80 -19.49
C TRP A 306 17.27 8.42 -20.87
N LYS A 307 18.37 8.42 -21.65
CA LYS A 307 18.36 8.89 -23.04
C LYS A 307 17.46 8.02 -23.93
N THR A 308 17.53 6.70 -23.77
CA THR A 308 16.68 5.76 -24.53
C THR A 308 15.22 5.94 -24.15
N LEU A 309 14.92 6.02 -22.85
CA LEU A 309 13.56 6.25 -22.34
C LEU A 309 12.99 7.58 -22.88
N ASN A 310 13.76 8.66 -22.78
CA ASN A 310 13.34 9.96 -23.33
C ASN A 310 13.13 9.92 -24.84
N ARG A 311 13.95 9.14 -25.57
CA ARG A 311 13.81 8.98 -27.02
C ARG A 311 12.57 8.19 -27.39
N THR A 312 12.28 7.10 -26.71
CA THR A 312 11.05 6.33 -26.90
C THR A 312 9.80 7.12 -26.47
N LEU A 313 9.86 7.80 -25.34
CA LEU A 313 8.77 8.66 -24.87
C LEU A 313 8.52 9.87 -25.84
N SER A 314 9.56 10.40 -26.49
CA SER A 314 9.41 11.44 -27.48
C SER A 314 8.89 10.91 -28.82
N TRP A 315 9.12 9.64 -29.16
CA TRP A 315 8.63 9.03 -30.41
C TRP A 315 7.10 8.82 -30.39
N PHE A 316 6.52 8.56 -29.21
CA PHE A 316 5.06 8.54 -29.03
C PHE A 316 4.40 9.93 -29.01
N SER A 317 5.16 11.00 -29.13
CA SER A 317 4.66 12.36 -29.30
C SER A 317 4.27 12.61 -30.77
N VAL A 318 3.27 11.86 -31.25
CA VAL A 318 2.56 12.28 -32.46
C VAL A 318 1.95 13.63 -32.14
N GLN A 319 2.42 14.68 -32.83
CA GLN A 319 1.80 15.99 -32.85
C GLN A 319 0.39 15.83 -33.43
N ARG A 320 -0.54 15.38 -32.61
CA ARG A 320 -1.94 15.58 -32.92
C ARG A 320 -2.15 17.05 -32.57
N GLU A 321 -2.24 17.89 -33.58
CA GLU A 321 -2.74 19.24 -33.41
C GLU A 321 -3.95 19.14 -32.48
N VAL A 322 -3.85 19.81 -31.32
CA VAL A 322 -5.00 19.98 -30.46
C VAL A 322 -5.91 20.92 -31.22
N SER A 323 -6.72 20.35 -32.11
CA SER A 323 -7.89 21.06 -32.65
C SER A 323 -8.61 21.62 -31.43
N ALA A 324 -8.74 22.95 -31.41
CA ALA A 324 -9.55 23.60 -30.40
C ALA A 324 -10.84 22.80 -30.26
N PRO A 325 -11.32 22.53 -29.04
CA PRO A 325 -12.57 21.82 -28.88
C PRO A 325 -13.61 22.58 -29.66
N THR A 326 -14.03 22.03 -30.82
CA THR A 326 -15.20 22.50 -31.51
C THR A 326 -16.30 22.51 -30.49
N ALA A 327 -16.90 23.68 -30.27
CA ALA A 327 -18.01 23.87 -29.35
C ALA A 327 -19.17 22.94 -29.79
N ARG A 328 -19.09 21.66 -29.43
CA ARG A 328 -20.24 20.77 -29.47
C ARG A 328 -21.22 21.35 -28.48
N SER A 329 -22.43 21.57 -28.96
CA SER A 329 -23.46 22.20 -28.16
C SER A 329 -23.50 21.60 -26.75
N ASP A 330 -23.43 22.45 -25.73
CA ASP A 330 -23.45 22.05 -24.29
C ASP A 330 -24.63 21.12 -23.96
N ALA A 331 -25.72 21.21 -24.69
CA ALA A 331 -26.89 20.34 -24.56
C ALA A 331 -26.62 18.89 -24.96
N TRP A 332 -25.86 18.62 -26.03
CA TRP A 332 -25.48 17.28 -26.47
C TRP A 332 -24.52 16.63 -25.45
N SER A 333 -23.55 17.39 -24.97
CA SER A 333 -22.60 16.95 -23.94
C SER A 333 -23.32 16.55 -22.64
N LYS A 334 -24.28 17.35 -22.18
CA LYS A 334 -25.09 17.08 -20.97
C LYS A 334 -26.01 15.87 -21.14
N SER A 335 -26.57 15.65 -22.34
CA SER A 335 -27.44 14.50 -22.61
C SER A 335 -26.65 13.19 -22.64
N VAL A 336 -25.50 13.17 -23.31
CA VAL A 336 -24.57 12.03 -23.32
C VAL A 336 -24.07 11.70 -21.90
N ALA A 337 -23.75 12.73 -21.09
CA ALA A 337 -23.34 12.53 -19.70
C ALA A 337 -24.46 11.88 -18.86
N ARG A 338 -25.75 12.31 -19.04
CA ARG A 338 -26.88 11.71 -18.32
C ARG A 338 -27.16 10.27 -18.73
N VAL A 339 -27.06 9.95 -20.03
CA VAL A 339 -27.20 8.58 -20.54
C VAL A 339 -26.09 7.71 -19.96
N TRP A 340 -24.87 8.22 -19.93
CA TRP A 340 -23.72 7.53 -19.35
C TRP A 340 -23.92 7.27 -17.84
N ASP A 341 -24.33 8.29 -17.07
CA ASP A 341 -24.64 8.15 -15.66
C ASP A 341 -25.76 7.10 -15.42
N GLY A 342 -26.78 7.10 -16.29
CA GLY A 342 -27.84 6.09 -16.28
C GLY A 342 -27.34 4.66 -16.53
N LEU A 343 -26.48 4.47 -17.52
CA LEU A 343 -25.87 3.16 -17.81
C LEU A 343 -25.03 2.64 -16.65
N VAL A 344 -24.27 3.53 -15.99
CA VAL A 344 -23.47 3.17 -14.81
C VAL A 344 -24.37 2.73 -13.66
N VAL A 345 -25.45 3.47 -13.40
CA VAL A 345 -26.41 3.11 -12.34
C VAL A 345 -27.10 1.77 -12.65
N ILE A 346 -27.57 1.58 -13.88
CA ILE A 346 -28.21 0.32 -14.29
C ILE A 346 -27.22 -0.84 -14.19
N GLY A 347 -25.98 -0.68 -14.68
CA GLY A 347 -24.93 -1.70 -14.59
C GLY A 347 -24.62 -2.07 -13.13
N SER A 348 -24.52 -1.07 -12.25
CA SER A 348 -24.26 -1.29 -10.82
C SER A 348 -25.43 -2.01 -10.13
N LEU A 349 -26.67 -1.64 -10.44
CA LEU A 349 -27.86 -2.30 -9.90
C LEU A 349 -28.00 -3.74 -10.42
N THR A 350 -27.68 -3.97 -11.71
CA THR A 350 -27.67 -5.32 -12.29
C THR A 350 -26.62 -6.20 -11.61
N ALA A 351 -25.40 -5.68 -11.43
CA ALA A 351 -24.33 -6.41 -10.73
C ALA A 351 -24.72 -6.74 -9.27
N ALA A 352 -25.29 -5.77 -8.56
CA ALA A 352 -25.78 -5.99 -7.19
C ALA A 352 -26.92 -7.03 -7.14
N TYR A 353 -27.86 -6.98 -8.09
CA TYR A 353 -28.93 -7.96 -8.20
C TYR A 353 -28.41 -9.36 -8.48
N GLN A 354 -27.47 -9.53 -9.40
CA GLN A 354 -26.82 -10.81 -9.70
C GLN A 354 -26.09 -11.37 -8.47
N LEU A 355 -25.40 -10.51 -7.71
CA LEU A 355 -24.74 -10.91 -6.47
C LEU A 355 -25.76 -11.41 -5.43
N VAL A 356 -26.87 -10.70 -5.27
CA VAL A 356 -27.94 -11.11 -4.33
C VAL A 356 -28.55 -12.44 -4.77
N LEU A 357 -28.81 -12.64 -6.05
CA LEU A 357 -29.32 -13.91 -6.58
C LEU A 357 -28.32 -15.04 -6.34
N PHE A 358 -27.04 -14.81 -6.60
CA PHE A 358 -25.97 -15.80 -6.35
C PHE A 358 -25.91 -16.21 -4.89
N VAL A 359 -25.96 -15.25 -3.98
CA VAL A 359 -25.95 -15.53 -2.54
C VAL A 359 -27.24 -16.24 -2.12
N HIS A 360 -28.40 -15.77 -2.58
CA HIS A 360 -29.70 -16.29 -2.15
C HIS A 360 -30.00 -17.69 -2.69
N SER A 361 -29.31 -18.14 -3.74
CA SER A 361 -29.48 -19.52 -4.25
C SER A 361 -29.17 -20.61 -3.22
N ASP A 362 -28.29 -20.32 -2.25
CA ASP A 362 -27.78 -21.32 -1.29
C ASP A 362 -27.86 -20.85 0.17
N VAL A 363 -28.07 -19.54 0.40
CA VAL A 363 -28.07 -18.93 1.73
C VAL A 363 -29.42 -18.33 2.07
N GLY A 364 -29.99 -18.74 3.21
CA GLY A 364 -31.28 -18.26 3.71
C GLY A 364 -31.17 -16.87 4.38
N TRP A 365 -32.29 -16.17 4.48
CA TRP A 365 -32.36 -14.84 5.12
C TRP A 365 -31.99 -14.84 6.60
N ALA A 366 -32.22 -15.95 7.31
CA ALA A 366 -31.84 -16.10 8.72
C ALA A 366 -30.31 -16.08 8.89
N GLU A 367 -29.60 -16.78 8.01
CA GLU A 367 -28.14 -16.79 8.00
C GLU A 367 -27.58 -15.40 7.59
N ALA A 368 -28.19 -14.75 6.59
CA ALA A 368 -27.80 -13.38 6.23
C ALA A 368 -27.96 -12.41 7.41
N ALA A 369 -29.05 -12.50 8.17
CA ALA A 369 -29.26 -11.70 9.38
C ALA A 369 -28.21 -12.02 10.47
N HIS A 370 -27.85 -13.29 10.64
CA HIS A 370 -26.78 -13.69 11.55
C HIS A 370 -25.42 -13.09 11.15
N VAL A 371 -25.07 -13.13 9.87
CA VAL A 371 -23.81 -12.57 9.34
C VAL A 371 -23.77 -11.05 9.51
N VAL A 372 -24.90 -10.35 9.34
CA VAL A 372 -25.00 -8.92 9.67
C VAL A 372 -24.77 -8.69 11.18
N GLY A 373 -25.29 -9.54 12.05
CA GLY A 373 -25.01 -9.50 13.49
C GLY A 373 -23.52 -9.66 13.82
N LEU A 374 -22.83 -10.61 13.17
CA LEU A 374 -21.38 -10.77 13.29
C LEU A 374 -20.63 -9.52 12.79
N GLY A 375 -21.12 -8.89 11.71
CA GLY A 375 -20.59 -7.64 11.21
C GLY A 375 -20.68 -6.49 12.21
N LEU A 376 -21.76 -6.39 12.97
CA LEU A 376 -21.91 -5.41 14.06
C LEU A 376 -20.91 -5.65 15.20
N ILE A 377 -20.62 -6.90 15.54
CA ILE A 377 -19.61 -7.24 16.54
C ILE A 377 -18.22 -6.79 16.07
N THR A 378 -17.83 -7.15 14.84
CA THR A 378 -16.54 -6.71 14.27
C THR A 378 -16.47 -5.18 14.15
N LEU A 379 -17.56 -4.50 13.74
CA LEU A 379 -17.62 -3.03 13.72
C LEU A 379 -17.36 -2.43 15.11
N GLY A 380 -18.03 -2.94 16.13
CA GLY A 380 -17.84 -2.50 17.52
C GLY A 380 -16.40 -2.65 17.98
N ARG A 381 -15.77 -3.80 17.69
CA ARG A 381 -14.35 -4.05 17.98
C ARG A 381 -13.43 -3.06 17.25
N VAL A 382 -13.59 -2.89 15.94
CA VAL A 382 -12.77 -1.97 15.16
C VAL A 382 -12.88 -0.55 15.70
N MET A 383 -14.08 -0.05 15.97
CA MET A 383 -14.29 1.29 16.49
C MET A 383 -13.68 1.48 17.88
N LEU A 384 -13.87 0.51 18.78
CA LEU A 384 -13.29 0.53 20.12
C LEU A 384 -11.76 0.53 20.07
N LEU A 385 -11.17 -0.35 19.25
CA LEU A 385 -9.73 -0.48 19.13
C LEU A 385 -9.07 0.77 18.52
N ILE A 386 -9.71 1.39 17.53
CA ILE A 386 -9.23 2.66 16.96
C ILE A 386 -9.31 3.77 17.99
N ALA A 387 -10.38 3.82 18.79
CA ALA A 387 -10.50 4.81 19.87
C ALA A 387 -9.38 4.61 20.92
N LEU A 388 -9.13 3.38 21.35
CA LEU A 388 -8.05 3.05 22.29
C LEU A 388 -6.67 3.36 21.71
N ALA A 389 -6.41 2.96 20.45
CA ALA A 389 -5.17 3.28 19.77
C ALA A 389 -4.97 4.81 19.64
N SER A 390 -6.05 5.56 19.36
CA SER A 390 -6.00 7.02 19.29
C SER A 390 -5.67 7.65 20.64
N LEU A 391 -6.25 7.16 21.73
CA LEU A 391 -5.94 7.64 23.08
C LEU A 391 -4.46 7.48 23.45
N VAL A 392 -3.81 6.44 22.96
CA VAL A 392 -2.39 6.17 23.20
C VAL A 392 -1.51 6.96 22.22
N TRP A 393 -1.78 6.79 20.92
CA TRP A 393 -0.85 7.26 19.88
C TRP A 393 -0.98 8.74 19.55
N VAL A 394 -2.15 9.37 19.70
CA VAL A 394 -2.30 10.80 19.40
C VAL A 394 -1.47 11.68 20.34
N PRO A 395 -1.47 11.49 21.67
CA PRO A 395 -0.59 12.26 22.56
C PRO A 395 0.90 12.05 22.26
N ILE A 396 1.29 10.79 22.02
CA ILE A 396 2.68 10.44 21.69
C ILE A 396 3.10 11.09 20.37
N ALA A 397 2.25 11.02 19.35
CA ALA A 397 2.52 11.58 18.03
C ALA A 397 2.65 13.10 18.05
N VAL A 398 1.80 13.80 18.79
CA VAL A 398 1.91 15.27 18.96
C VAL A 398 3.20 15.61 19.70
N TRP A 399 3.54 14.87 20.76
CA TRP A 399 4.78 15.09 21.50
C TRP A 399 6.01 14.94 20.62
N ILE A 400 6.01 13.94 19.72
CA ILE A 400 7.08 13.69 18.75
C ILE A 400 7.11 14.78 17.68
N GLY A 401 5.97 15.07 17.04
CA GLY A 401 5.86 15.99 15.92
C GLY A 401 6.26 17.42 16.26
N LEU A 402 6.02 17.85 17.51
CA LEU A 402 6.44 19.16 18.01
C LEU A 402 7.95 19.28 18.27
N ARG A 403 8.72 18.20 18.13
CA ARG A 403 10.18 18.13 18.38
C ARG A 403 10.94 17.59 17.18
N PRO A 404 11.44 18.45 16.28
CA PRO A 404 12.12 18.02 15.05
C PRO A 404 13.28 17.05 15.27
N GLN A 405 13.99 17.18 16.39
CA GLN A 405 15.12 16.32 16.75
C GLN A 405 14.73 14.84 16.94
N TYR A 406 13.52 14.58 17.47
CA TYR A 406 12.99 13.23 17.70
C TYR A 406 12.14 12.74 16.52
N SER A 407 11.46 13.65 15.82
CA SER A 407 10.54 13.32 14.74
C SER A 407 11.18 12.44 13.68
N GLN A 408 12.37 12.79 13.19
CA GLN A 408 13.08 12.01 12.16
C GLN A 408 13.48 10.62 12.64
N ARG A 409 13.99 10.49 13.87
CA ARG A 409 14.41 9.19 14.42
C ARG A 409 13.23 8.28 14.70
N VAL A 410 12.19 8.81 15.35
CA VAL A 410 11.00 8.04 15.70
C VAL A 410 10.21 7.66 14.44
N GLN A 411 10.15 8.54 13.44
CA GLN A 411 9.50 8.25 12.17
C GLN A 411 10.17 7.06 11.45
N ALA A 412 11.51 6.99 11.43
CA ALA A 412 12.23 5.87 10.86
C ALA A 412 11.96 4.54 11.61
N VAL A 413 11.95 4.57 12.95
CA VAL A 413 11.63 3.39 13.77
C VAL A 413 10.16 2.98 13.60
N ALA A 414 9.25 3.93 13.64
CA ALA A 414 7.83 3.66 13.48
C ALA A 414 7.52 3.11 12.07
N GLN A 415 8.19 3.61 11.03
CA GLN A 415 8.08 3.09 9.67
C GLN A 415 8.54 1.64 9.58
N PHE A 416 9.66 1.30 10.22
CA PHE A 416 10.15 -0.06 10.30
C PHE A 416 9.15 -0.98 11.02
N LEU A 417 8.58 -0.54 12.14
CA LEU A 417 7.56 -1.28 12.88
C LEU A 417 6.24 -1.41 12.08
N ALA A 418 5.87 -0.39 11.32
CA ALA A 418 4.69 -0.43 10.45
C ALA A 418 4.86 -1.39 9.26
N ALA A 419 6.09 -1.57 8.78
CA ALA A 419 6.41 -2.51 7.73
C ALA A 419 6.47 -3.96 8.23
N PHE A 420 6.62 -4.17 9.54
CA PHE A 420 6.65 -5.52 10.11
C PHE A 420 5.27 -6.19 10.03
N PRO A 421 5.15 -7.36 9.37
CA PRO A 421 3.88 -8.05 9.25
C PRO A 421 3.45 -8.62 10.60
N VAL A 422 2.47 -8.00 11.20
CA VAL A 422 2.02 -8.30 12.57
C VAL A 422 1.48 -9.71 12.73
N ASN A 423 1.01 -10.34 11.65
CA ASN A 423 0.58 -11.74 11.64
C ASN A 423 1.70 -12.73 12.02
N LEU A 424 2.97 -12.35 11.91
CA LEU A 424 4.10 -13.13 12.43
C LEU A 424 4.09 -13.25 13.98
N MET A 425 3.45 -12.30 14.66
CA MET A 425 3.31 -12.31 16.11
C MET A 425 2.08 -13.09 16.59
N PHE A 426 1.15 -13.44 15.69
CA PHE A 426 -0.07 -14.13 16.06
C PHE A 426 0.18 -15.45 16.78
N PRO A 427 1.12 -16.32 16.34
CA PRO A 427 1.43 -17.56 17.06
C PRO A 427 1.87 -17.32 18.51
N VAL A 428 2.67 -16.28 18.74
CA VAL A 428 3.15 -15.92 20.09
C VAL A 428 1.96 -15.51 20.97
N VAL A 429 1.04 -14.72 20.42
CA VAL A 429 -0.15 -14.29 21.14
C VAL A 429 -1.06 -15.48 21.45
N VAL A 430 -1.28 -16.38 20.48
CA VAL A 430 -2.09 -17.60 20.70
C VAL A 430 -1.47 -18.49 21.77
N PHE A 431 -0.17 -18.70 21.75
CA PHE A 431 0.53 -19.43 22.80
C PHE A 431 0.26 -18.84 24.20
N VAL A 432 0.35 -17.52 24.35
CA VAL A 432 0.04 -16.82 25.60
C VAL A 432 -1.43 -17.01 25.99
N LEU A 433 -2.36 -16.86 25.04
CA LEU A 433 -3.79 -16.99 25.28
C LEU A 433 -4.17 -18.40 25.77
N VAL A 434 -3.59 -19.42 25.15
CA VAL A 434 -3.79 -20.83 25.53
C VAL A 434 -3.17 -21.12 26.90
N ALA A 435 -1.94 -20.65 27.14
CA ALA A 435 -1.23 -20.87 28.41
C ALA A 435 -1.97 -20.25 29.61
N PHE A 436 -2.55 -19.07 29.43
CA PHE A 436 -3.27 -18.36 30.49
C PHE A 436 -4.80 -18.57 30.44
N LYS A 437 -5.32 -19.42 29.53
CA LYS A 437 -6.76 -19.69 29.32
C LYS A 437 -7.60 -18.42 29.18
N LEU A 438 -7.09 -17.45 28.43
CA LEU A 438 -7.74 -16.16 28.23
C LEU A 438 -8.89 -16.25 27.20
N ASN A 439 -9.90 -15.39 27.35
CA ASN A 439 -11.04 -15.37 26.42
C ASN A 439 -10.63 -14.86 25.02
N ALA A 440 -10.77 -15.72 24.00
CA ALA A 440 -10.43 -15.40 22.61
C ALA A 440 -11.21 -14.20 22.08
N ASN A 441 -12.50 -14.05 22.43
CA ASN A 441 -13.33 -12.93 21.98
C ASN A 441 -12.80 -11.55 22.38
N ILE A 442 -12.06 -11.48 23.48
CA ILE A 442 -11.50 -10.21 23.98
C ILE A 442 -10.06 -10.06 23.51
N TRP A 443 -9.23 -11.09 23.72
CA TRP A 443 -7.78 -10.96 23.60
C TRP A 443 -7.22 -11.17 22.19
N LEU A 444 -8.01 -11.72 21.25
CA LEU A 444 -7.66 -11.69 19.83
C LEU A 444 -7.95 -10.33 19.19
N SER A 445 -8.89 -9.57 19.75
CA SER A 445 -9.29 -8.27 19.17
C SER A 445 -8.13 -7.28 18.99
N PRO A 446 -7.17 -7.09 19.92
CA PRO A 446 -6.03 -6.18 19.73
C PRO A 446 -5.20 -6.48 18.49
N LEU A 447 -5.14 -7.74 18.02
CA LEU A 447 -4.40 -8.13 16.83
C LEU A 447 -4.88 -7.40 15.57
N MET A 448 -6.16 -7.01 15.54
CA MET A 448 -6.75 -6.27 14.41
C MET A 448 -6.11 -4.89 14.20
N VAL A 449 -5.66 -4.25 15.27
CA VAL A 449 -5.15 -2.87 15.23
C VAL A 449 -3.62 -2.79 15.34
N PHE A 450 -2.96 -3.85 15.79
CA PHE A 450 -1.51 -3.86 15.98
C PHE A 450 -0.71 -3.44 14.75
N GLY A 451 -1.12 -3.87 13.55
CA GLY A 451 -0.48 -3.49 12.29
C GLY A 451 -0.91 -2.13 11.77
N THR A 452 -2.08 -1.64 12.16
CA THR A 452 -2.72 -0.46 11.56
C THR A 452 -2.62 0.81 12.41
N GLN A 453 -2.35 0.69 13.71
CA GLN A 453 -2.19 1.82 14.63
C GLN A 453 -1.09 2.82 14.21
N TRP A 454 -0.10 2.34 13.47
CA TRP A 454 1.00 3.16 12.96
C TRP A 454 0.53 4.24 11.98
N TYR A 455 -0.58 4.02 11.27
CA TYR A 455 -1.16 5.03 10.37
C TYR A 455 -1.66 6.25 11.16
N ILE A 456 -2.19 6.04 12.36
CA ILE A 456 -2.59 7.14 13.26
C ILE A 456 -1.33 7.89 13.70
N LEU A 457 -0.31 7.17 14.18
CA LEU A 457 0.95 7.77 14.61
C LEU A 457 1.59 8.63 13.50
N PHE A 458 1.77 8.07 12.30
CA PHE A 458 2.43 8.78 11.20
C PHE A 458 1.71 10.05 10.79
N ASN A 459 0.40 9.95 10.56
CA ASN A 459 -0.38 11.09 10.10
C ASN A 459 -0.41 12.21 11.16
N VAL A 460 -0.55 11.85 12.44
CA VAL A 460 -0.56 12.83 13.51
C VAL A 460 0.83 13.44 13.73
N VAL A 461 1.93 12.69 13.63
CA VAL A 461 3.29 13.24 13.67
C VAL A 461 3.49 14.25 12.54
N ALA A 462 3.09 13.90 11.32
CA ALA A 462 3.16 14.80 10.17
C ALA A 462 2.33 16.06 10.40
N GLY A 463 1.06 15.93 10.82
CA GLY A 463 0.20 17.08 11.12
C GLY A 463 0.71 17.95 12.28
N ALA A 464 1.30 17.36 13.30
CA ALA A 464 1.88 18.13 14.41
C ALA A 464 3.17 18.86 14.03
N SER A 465 3.96 18.31 13.10
CA SER A 465 5.19 18.95 12.61
C SER A 465 4.92 20.18 11.73
N THR A 466 3.74 20.27 11.12
CA THR A 466 3.35 21.43 10.29
C THR A 466 2.71 22.57 11.08
N ILE A 467 2.52 22.43 12.40
CA ILE A 467 1.96 23.52 13.25
C ILE A 467 2.94 24.70 13.28
N PRO A 468 2.54 25.91 12.81
CA PRO A 468 3.40 27.08 12.79
C PRO A 468 3.94 27.45 14.17
N ASN A 469 5.22 27.80 14.23
CA ASN A 469 5.83 28.25 15.49
C ASN A 469 5.14 29.51 16.04
N ASP A 470 4.69 30.41 15.16
CA ASP A 470 3.99 31.64 15.56
C ASP A 470 2.68 31.34 16.30
N LEU A 471 1.94 30.32 15.86
CA LEU A 471 0.73 29.87 16.55
C LEU A 471 1.05 29.33 17.96
N ARG A 472 2.19 28.64 18.10
CA ARG A 472 2.65 28.10 19.39
C ARG A 472 3.08 29.20 20.33
N LEU A 473 3.82 30.19 19.82
CA LEU A 473 4.25 31.38 20.59
C LEU A 473 3.05 32.26 20.99
N ALA A 474 2.10 32.47 20.07
CA ALA A 474 0.87 33.19 20.39
C ALA A 474 0.07 32.50 21.50
N ALA A 475 -0.04 31.17 21.46
CA ALA A 475 -0.69 30.42 22.52
C ALA A 475 0.03 30.55 23.87
N ASP A 476 1.36 30.57 23.89
CA ASP A 476 2.16 30.74 25.10
C ASP A 476 2.02 32.17 25.64
N ASN A 477 2.01 33.21 24.78
CA ASN A 477 1.80 34.60 25.15
C ASN A 477 0.38 34.86 25.73
N LEU A 478 -0.63 34.13 25.22
CA LEU A 478 -2.00 34.15 25.76
C LEU A 478 -2.16 33.31 27.04
N GLY A 479 -1.07 32.75 27.56
CA GLY A 479 -1.08 31.98 28.81
C GLY A 479 -1.81 30.63 28.70
N LEU A 480 -2.01 30.08 27.48
CA LEU A 480 -2.64 28.78 27.29
C LEU A 480 -1.69 27.67 27.73
N LYS A 481 -2.04 26.95 28.80
CA LYS A 481 -1.23 25.87 29.38
C LYS A 481 -2.01 24.54 29.44
N GLY A 482 -1.30 23.42 29.51
CA GLY A 482 -1.84 22.11 29.77
C GLY A 482 -2.99 21.72 28.82
N TRP A 483 -4.10 21.26 29.39
CA TRP A 483 -5.25 20.76 28.62
C TRP A 483 -5.91 21.85 27.76
N LEU A 484 -5.87 23.13 28.17
CA LEU A 484 -6.45 24.21 27.39
C LEU A 484 -5.68 24.45 26.09
N LYS A 485 -4.34 24.36 26.10
CA LYS A 485 -3.48 24.43 24.90
C LYS A 485 -3.74 23.25 23.99
N TRP A 486 -3.91 22.04 24.57
CA TRP A 486 -4.29 20.86 23.82
C TRP A 486 -5.61 21.04 23.09
N LYS A 487 -6.67 21.43 23.80
CA LYS A 487 -8.03 21.54 23.26
C LYS A 487 -8.16 22.62 22.18
N ARG A 488 -7.48 23.78 22.37
CA ARG A 488 -7.66 24.96 21.50
C ARG A 488 -6.62 25.08 20.38
N VAL A 489 -5.45 24.46 20.52
CA VAL A 489 -4.35 24.64 19.57
C VAL A 489 -4.00 23.30 18.91
N TYR A 490 -3.56 22.32 19.68
CA TYR A 490 -3.01 21.09 19.11
C TYR A 490 -4.08 20.21 18.47
N LEU A 491 -5.17 19.89 19.18
CA LEU A 491 -6.22 19.02 18.65
C LEU A 491 -6.86 19.56 17.36
N PRO A 492 -7.26 20.86 17.27
CA PRO A 492 -7.79 21.40 16.03
C PRO A 492 -6.77 21.36 14.89
N ALA A 493 -5.50 21.69 15.16
CA ALA A 493 -4.46 21.73 14.14
C ALA A 493 -4.13 20.35 13.56
N ILE A 494 -4.11 19.30 14.38
CA ILE A 494 -3.82 17.93 13.93
C ILE A 494 -5.05 17.19 13.43
N PHE A 495 -6.26 17.72 13.65
CA PHE A 495 -7.51 16.98 13.43
C PHE A 495 -7.67 16.43 12.00
N PRO A 496 -7.37 17.18 10.92
CA PRO A 496 -7.43 16.64 9.55
C PRO A 496 -6.48 15.47 9.34
N ALA A 497 -5.25 15.58 9.83
CA ALA A 497 -4.24 14.52 9.74
C ALA A 497 -4.64 13.28 10.57
N TYR A 498 -5.20 13.49 11.77
CA TYR A 498 -5.73 12.40 12.58
C TYR A 498 -6.86 11.64 11.87
N VAL A 499 -7.83 12.36 11.30
CA VAL A 499 -8.95 11.71 10.57
C VAL A 499 -8.43 10.87 9.41
N THR A 500 -7.46 11.36 8.64
CA THR A 500 -6.81 10.61 7.56
C THR A 500 -6.16 9.32 8.08
N GLY A 501 -5.40 9.42 9.16
CA GLY A 501 -4.74 8.27 9.79
C GLY A 501 -5.74 7.26 10.34
N ALA A 502 -6.82 7.71 10.97
CA ALA A 502 -7.86 6.87 11.54
C ALA A 502 -8.70 6.14 10.47
N ILE A 503 -9.02 6.79 9.35
CA ILE A 503 -9.67 6.16 8.20
C ILE A 503 -8.80 5.00 7.67
N THR A 504 -7.51 5.26 7.46
CA THR A 504 -6.58 4.26 6.94
C THR A 504 -6.42 3.09 7.92
N ALA A 505 -6.30 3.37 9.22
CA ALA A 505 -6.23 2.36 10.27
C ALA A 505 -7.52 1.53 10.34
N SER A 506 -8.69 2.16 10.20
CA SER A 506 -9.99 1.47 10.16
C SER A 506 -10.07 0.49 9.01
N GLY A 507 -9.75 0.92 7.79
CA GLY A 507 -9.76 0.05 6.61
C GLY A 507 -8.82 -1.15 6.74
N GLY A 508 -7.61 -0.92 7.27
CA GLY A 508 -6.65 -1.99 7.55
C GLY A 508 -7.14 -2.96 8.63
N SER A 509 -7.81 -2.47 9.68
CA SER A 509 -8.33 -3.31 10.77
C SER A 509 -9.47 -4.23 10.33
N TRP A 510 -10.33 -3.78 9.40
CA TRP A 510 -11.34 -4.63 8.77
C TRP A 510 -10.70 -5.79 7.99
N ASN A 511 -9.66 -5.53 7.23
CA ASN A 511 -8.91 -6.59 6.54
C ASN A 511 -8.21 -7.54 7.53
N ALA A 512 -7.60 -6.98 8.57
CA ALA A 512 -6.92 -7.77 9.58
C ALA A 512 -7.86 -8.66 10.40
N SER A 513 -9.16 -8.33 10.52
CA SER A 513 -10.14 -9.12 11.26
C SER A 513 -10.24 -10.57 10.74
N ILE A 514 -10.10 -10.78 9.41
CA ILE A 514 -10.20 -12.09 8.79
C ILE A 514 -9.17 -13.09 9.35
N VAL A 515 -7.96 -12.61 9.63
CA VAL A 515 -6.88 -13.43 10.19
C VAL A 515 -6.73 -13.28 11.71
N ALA A 516 -7.20 -12.19 12.29
CA ALA A 516 -7.09 -11.95 13.72
C ALA A 516 -8.21 -12.61 14.53
N GLU A 517 -9.42 -12.75 13.97
CA GLU A 517 -10.54 -13.42 14.61
C GLU A 517 -10.48 -14.95 14.50
N TYR A 518 -9.55 -15.49 13.68
CA TYR A 518 -9.37 -16.92 13.48
C TYR A 518 -7.87 -17.23 13.41
N VAL A 519 -7.32 -17.70 14.50
CA VAL A 519 -5.86 -17.95 14.62
C VAL A 519 -5.61 -19.39 15.09
N THR A 520 -4.63 -20.04 14.46
CA THR A 520 -4.25 -21.43 14.76
C THR A 520 -2.85 -21.51 15.35
N TRP A 521 -2.67 -22.46 16.27
CA TRP A 521 -1.37 -22.88 16.79
C TRP A 521 -1.34 -24.40 16.91
N GLY A 522 -0.56 -25.06 16.10
CA GLY A 522 -0.56 -26.52 16.00
C GLY A 522 -1.98 -27.03 15.72
N LYS A 523 -2.50 -27.84 16.63
CA LYS A 523 -3.87 -28.38 16.56
C LYS A 523 -4.92 -27.48 17.23
N THR A 524 -4.51 -26.41 17.89
CA THR A 524 -5.42 -25.53 18.62
C THR A 524 -5.85 -24.37 17.73
N THR A 525 -7.15 -24.20 17.54
CA THR A 525 -7.72 -23.05 16.83
C THR A 525 -8.50 -22.19 17.80
N LEU A 526 -8.15 -20.92 17.89
CA LEU A 526 -8.88 -19.92 18.66
C LEU A 526 -9.74 -19.09 17.71
N ILE A 527 -11.03 -19.06 17.96
CA ILE A 527 -12.01 -18.36 17.14
C ILE A 527 -12.68 -17.29 18.01
N ALA A 528 -12.72 -16.07 17.52
CA ALA A 528 -13.54 -15.01 18.08
C ALA A 528 -14.79 -14.81 17.22
N ASP A 529 -15.94 -14.60 17.83
CA ASP A 529 -17.20 -14.39 17.12
C ASP A 529 -17.14 -13.08 16.34
N GLY A 530 -17.16 -13.14 15.01
CA GLY A 530 -17.08 -11.97 14.16
C GLY A 530 -17.19 -12.30 12.69
N LEU A 531 -17.27 -11.23 11.88
CA LEU A 531 -17.42 -11.36 10.43
C LEU A 531 -16.14 -11.89 9.75
N GLY A 532 -14.97 -11.54 10.31
CA GLY A 532 -13.68 -12.04 9.82
C GLY A 532 -13.54 -13.55 10.00
N SER A 533 -13.87 -14.07 11.19
CA SER A 533 -13.84 -15.50 11.45
C SER A 533 -14.84 -16.27 10.60
N TYR A 534 -16.04 -15.73 10.36
CA TYR A 534 -17.02 -16.32 9.44
C TYR A 534 -16.46 -16.46 8.02
N ILE A 535 -15.89 -15.36 7.47
CA ILE A 535 -15.28 -15.38 6.13
C ILE A 535 -14.16 -16.43 6.06
N LYS A 536 -13.30 -16.50 7.08
CA LYS A 536 -12.18 -17.46 7.10
C LYS A 536 -12.68 -18.90 7.17
N GLN A 537 -13.66 -19.20 8.00
CA GLN A 537 -14.26 -20.55 8.11
C GLN A 537 -14.90 -20.99 6.78
N MET A 538 -15.64 -20.09 6.12
CA MET A 538 -16.27 -20.39 4.83
C MET A 538 -15.21 -20.52 3.71
N THR A 539 -14.11 -19.79 3.82
CA THR A 539 -12.96 -19.92 2.90
C THR A 539 -12.31 -21.30 3.03
N ASP A 540 -12.08 -21.76 4.26
CA ASP A 540 -11.51 -23.08 4.52
C ASP A 540 -12.46 -24.22 4.07
N ALA A 541 -13.77 -24.00 4.20
CA ALA A 541 -14.80 -24.92 3.72
C ALA A 541 -14.98 -24.89 2.17
N GLY A 542 -14.50 -23.84 1.50
CA GLY A 542 -14.67 -23.65 0.06
C GLY A 542 -16.10 -23.25 -0.36
N ASP A 543 -16.89 -22.67 0.54
CA ASP A 543 -18.26 -22.23 0.27
C ASP A 543 -18.30 -20.81 -0.30
N PHE A 544 -18.28 -20.72 -1.62
CA PHE A 544 -18.21 -19.44 -2.33
C PHE A 544 -19.45 -18.55 -2.14
N HIS A 545 -20.64 -19.13 -1.90
CA HIS A 545 -21.87 -18.35 -1.66
C HIS A 545 -21.79 -17.64 -0.31
N ARG A 546 -21.35 -18.34 0.72
CA ARG A 546 -21.15 -17.79 2.07
C ARG A 546 -19.96 -16.84 2.15
N ILE A 547 -18.87 -17.12 1.42
CA ILE A 547 -17.76 -16.17 1.27
C ILE A 547 -18.26 -14.86 0.63
N ALA A 548 -19.02 -14.94 -0.45
CA ALA A 548 -19.58 -13.77 -1.12
C ALA A 548 -20.52 -12.97 -0.22
N LEU A 549 -21.35 -13.64 0.59
CA LEU A 549 -22.19 -12.99 1.61
C LEU A 549 -21.33 -12.23 2.62
N GLY A 550 -20.34 -12.90 3.23
CA GLY A 550 -19.47 -12.30 4.24
C GLY A 550 -18.71 -11.08 3.72
N ILE A 551 -18.13 -11.19 2.52
CA ILE A 551 -17.42 -10.08 1.85
C ILE A 551 -18.40 -8.95 1.53
N GLY A 552 -19.58 -9.25 1.00
CA GLY A 552 -20.60 -8.25 0.67
C GLY A 552 -21.05 -7.47 1.91
N VAL A 553 -21.32 -8.16 3.01
CA VAL A 553 -21.67 -7.52 4.29
C VAL A 553 -20.51 -6.66 4.81
N MET A 554 -19.26 -7.15 4.76
CA MET A 554 -18.09 -6.36 5.16
C MET A 554 -17.93 -5.11 4.32
N CYS A 555 -18.06 -5.21 3.00
CA CYS A 555 -18.02 -4.04 2.10
C CYS A 555 -19.10 -3.01 2.45
N ILE A 556 -20.31 -3.46 2.73
CA ILE A 556 -21.42 -2.57 3.13
C ILE A 556 -21.07 -1.84 4.43
N PHE A 557 -20.57 -2.52 5.45
CA PHE A 557 -20.18 -1.89 6.70
C PHE A 557 -19.06 -0.88 6.52
N VAL A 558 -18.02 -1.22 5.76
CA VAL A 558 -16.89 -0.31 5.48
C VAL A 558 -17.36 0.91 4.70
N MET A 559 -18.19 0.74 3.66
CA MET A 559 -18.75 1.85 2.88
C MET A 559 -19.66 2.75 3.73
N LEU A 560 -20.55 2.19 4.56
CA LEU A 560 -21.41 2.95 5.45
C LEU A 560 -20.57 3.74 6.47
N LEU A 561 -19.57 3.10 7.08
CA LEU A 561 -18.67 3.75 8.02
C LEU A 561 -17.91 4.91 7.35
N ASN A 562 -17.37 4.69 6.14
CA ASN A 562 -16.67 5.72 5.39
C ASN A 562 -17.60 6.89 5.04
N ARG A 563 -18.82 6.61 4.56
CA ARG A 563 -19.76 7.63 4.10
C ARG A 563 -20.40 8.42 5.24
N PHE A 564 -20.87 7.74 6.30
CA PHE A 564 -21.68 8.37 7.34
C PHE A 564 -20.89 8.82 8.56
N PHE A 565 -19.74 8.23 8.82
CA PHE A 565 -18.90 8.58 9.96
C PHE A 565 -17.63 9.34 9.53
N TRP A 566 -16.75 8.71 8.76
CA TRP A 566 -15.45 9.30 8.44
C TRP A 566 -15.54 10.55 7.55
N ARG A 567 -16.38 10.53 6.52
CA ARG A 567 -16.56 11.68 5.62
C ARG A 567 -17.12 12.89 6.35
N LYS A 568 -18.03 12.70 7.30
CA LYS A 568 -18.54 13.79 8.15
C LYS A 568 -17.46 14.35 9.07
N LEU A 569 -16.63 13.49 9.65
CA LEU A 569 -15.50 13.95 10.46
C LEU A 569 -14.47 14.71 9.60
N TYR A 570 -14.23 14.27 8.38
CA TYR A 570 -13.32 14.94 7.46
C TYR A 570 -13.83 16.34 7.06
N SER A 571 -15.11 16.48 6.71
CA SER A 571 -15.71 17.79 6.41
C SER A 571 -15.67 18.74 7.62
N LEU A 572 -15.93 18.24 8.82
CA LEU A 572 -15.78 19.01 10.06
C LEU A 572 -14.33 19.45 10.31
N ALA A 573 -13.36 18.64 9.88
CA ALA A 573 -11.94 18.97 9.98
C ALA A 573 -11.56 20.11 9.01
N GLU A 574 -12.03 20.06 7.76
CA GLU A 574 -11.80 21.10 6.76
C GLU A 574 -12.45 22.44 7.15
N ASP A 575 -13.70 22.41 7.62
CA ASP A 575 -14.43 23.62 8.03
C ASP A 575 -13.77 24.34 9.22
N ARG A 576 -13.06 23.61 10.08
CA ARG A 576 -12.32 24.19 11.22
C ARG A 576 -10.91 24.65 10.87
N SER A 577 -10.38 24.23 9.73
CA SER A 577 -9.04 24.62 9.25
C SER A 577 -9.08 25.87 8.37
N ARG A 578 -10.28 26.24 7.87
CA ARG A 578 -10.57 27.52 7.22
C ARG A 578 -10.88 28.61 8.26
#